data_0383bf03fcb38fb059a1a4c3992447f7
#
_entry.id   0383bf03fcb38fb059a1a4c3992447f7
#
_cell.length_a   1.000
_cell.length_b   1.000
_cell.length_c   1.000
_cell.angle_alpha   90.00
_cell.angle_beta   90.00
_cell.angle_gamma   90.00
#
_symmetry.space_group_name_H-M   'P 1'
#
loop_
_entity.id
_entity.type
_entity.pdbx_description
1 polymer ?
#
loop_
_entity_poly.entity_id
_entity_poly.type
_entity_poly.pdbx_seq_one_letter_code
_entity_poly.pdbx_strand_id
1 'polypeptide(L)'
;MHEARAAEILREIWPNDYVTAGHELLSEYREYERGVTAAVNAAVRPILHRYIDRLQSELSDKGFARDLLVMNGNGGMVSARLVDKESAKTVMSGPASGVMAAANAAKRAGIDNLITYDMGGTSTDVALVKDCLLYTSDAADEA
;
A
#
# COMPACT_ATOMS: atom_id res chain seq x y z
N MET A 1 21.51 5.88 -12.90
CA MET A 1 22.78 5.17 -13.18
C MET A 1 23.56 4.88 -11.90
N HIS A 2 23.86 5.88 -11.05
CA HIS A 2 24.65 5.64 -9.81
C HIS A 2 23.90 4.83 -8.76
N GLU A 3 22.61 5.13 -8.53
CA GLU A 3 21.76 4.42 -7.57
C GLU A 3 21.61 2.93 -7.93
N ALA A 4 21.38 2.62 -9.23
CA ALA A 4 21.29 1.23 -9.69
C ALA A 4 22.58 0.45 -9.41
N ARG A 5 23.75 1.06 -9.71
CA ARG A 5 25.05 0.42 -9.44
C ARG A 5 25.29 0.21 -7.94
N ALA A 6 24.89 1.18 -7.11
CA ALA A 6 24.98 1.03 -5.66
C ALA A 6 24.07 -0.12 -5.16
N ALA A 7 22.86 -0.21 -5.69
CA ALA A 7 21.92 -1.29 -5.35
C ALA A 7 22.46 -2.68 -5.75
N GLU A 8 23.07 -2.80 -6.93
CA GLU A 8 23.72 -4.05 -7.35
C GLU A 8 24.80 -4.47 -6.37
N ILE A 9 25.73 -3.57 -6.03
CA ILE A 9 26.82 -3.85 -5.08
C ILE A 9 26.27 -4.23 -3.71
N LEU A 10 25.26 -3.50 -3.23
CA LEU A 10 24.62 -3.80 -1.94
C LEU A 10 23.97 -5.18 -1.94
N ARG A 11 23.29 -5.58 -3.02
CA ARG A 11 22.68 -6.91 -3.12
C ARG A 11 23.70 -8.06 -3.09
N GLU A 12 24.94 -7.81 -3.51
CA GLU A 12 26.02 -8.80 -3.44
C GLU A 12 26.59 -8.99 -2.02
N ILE A 13 26.61 -7.92 -1.22
CA ILE A 13 27.30 -7.91 0.08
C ILE A 13 26.36 -7.85 1.29
N TRP A 14 25.08 -7.44 1.07
CA TRP A 14 24.12 -7.33 2.16
C TRP A 14 23.64 -8.72 2.60
N PRO A 15 23.46 -8.96 3.90
CA PRO A 15 23.17 -10.31 4.43
C PRO A 15 21.76 -10.84 4.10
N ASN A 16 20.94 -10.07 3.40
CA ASN A 16 19.57 -10.47 3.00
C ASN A 16 19.13 -9.72 1.74
N ASP A 17 17.99 -10.11 1.17
CA ASP A 17 17.46 -9.57 -0.09
C ASP A 17 16.66 -8.27 0.07
N TYR A 18 16.64 -7.67 1.26
CA TYR A 18 15.82 -6.47 1.55
C TYR A 18 16.54 -5.16 1.18
N VAL A 19 17.20 -5.14 0.05
CA VAL A 19 17.77 -3.91 -0.53
C VAL A 19 16.73 -3.23 -1.39
N THR A 20 16.42 -1.97 -1.08
CA THR A 20 15.45 -1.15 -1.81
C THR A 20 16.15 0.03 -2.47
N ALA A 21 15.96 0.18 -3.77
CA ALA A 21 16.42 1.34 -4.52
C ALA A 21 15.23 2.27 -4.83
N GLY A 22 15.37 3.57 -4.55
CA GLY A 22 14.27 4.53 -4.68
C GLY A 22 13.76 4.66 -6.11
N HIS A 23 14.63 4.57 -7.11
CA HIS A 23 14.23 4.63 -8.52
C HIS A 23 13.39 3.42 -9.00
N GLU A 24 13.46 2.30 -8.29
CA GLU A 24 12.62 1.12 -8.57
C GLU A 24 11.20 1.28 -8.03
N LEU A 25 11.02 2.17 -7.03
CA LEU A 25 9.73 2.44 -6.39
C LEU A 25 9.02 3.65 -6.99
N LEU A 26 9.75 4.72 -7.22
CA LEU A 26 9.22 6.01 -7.66
C LEU A 26 10.06 6.56 -8.82
N SER A 27 9.39 7.01 -9.88
CA SER A 27 10.01 7.64 -11.05
C SER A 27 10.16 9.17 -10.92
N GLU A 28 9.99 9.71 -9.71
CA GLU A 28 10.05 11.14 -9.46
C GLU A 28 11.47 11.65 -9.29
N TYR A 29 11.69 12.96 -9.61
CA TYR A 29 13.00 13.60 -9.49
C TYR A 29 13.39 13.98 -8.06
N ARG A 30 12.43 14.01 -7.13
CA ARG A 30 12.63 14.44 -5.75
C ARG A 30 13.36 13.38 -4.95
N GLU A 31 14.66 13.56 -4.76
CA GLU A 31 15.52 12.58 -4.08
C GLU A 31 15.14 12.36 -2.62
N TYR A 32 14.65 13.39 -1.93
CA TYR A 32 14.25 13.26 -0.51
C TYR A 32 13.04 12.35 -0.37
N GLU A 33 11.96 12.61 -1.10
CA GLU A 33 10.74 11.80 -1.08
C GLU A 33 11.01 10.36 -1.53
N ARG A 34 11.84 10.18 -2.55
CA ARG A 34 12.28 8.85 -2.98
C ARG A 34 13.06 8.13 -1.90
N GLY A 35 14.00 8.83 -1.25
CA GLY A 35 14.81 8.29 -0.17
C GLY A 35 13.97 7.87 1.03
N VAL A 36 13.03 8.71 1.46
CA VAL A 36 12.08 8.39 2.56
C VAL A 36 11.21 7.19 2.18
N THR A 37 10.65 7.16 0.98
CA THR A 37 9.83 6.03 0.53
C THR A 37 10.63 4.74 0.46
N ALA A 38 11.88 4.78 -0.01
CA ALA A 38 12.78 3.63 -0.03
C ALA A 38 13.11 3.13 1.40
N ALA A 39 13.34 4.05 2.34
CA ALA A 39 13.59 3.71 3.74
C ALA A 39 12.36 3.05 4.39
N VAL A 40 11.17 3.59 4.20
CA VAL A 40 9.90 3.00 4.67
C VAL A 40 9.71 1.61 4.05
N ASN A 41 9.92 1.49 2.74
CA ASN A 41 9.80 0.20 2.04
C ASN A 41 10.75 -0.85 2.63
N ALA A 42 12.02 -0.49 2.81
CA ALA A 42 13.03 -1.39 3.38
C ALA A 42 12.68 -1.82 4.82
N ALA A 43 12.12 -0.91 5.62
CA ALA A 43 11.72 -1.19 7.00
C ALA A 43 10.47 -2.10 7.09
N VAL A 44 9.48 -1.90 6.23
CA VAL A 44 8.20 -2.65 6.24
C VAL A 44 8.35 -4.01 5.57
N ARG A 45 9.17 -4.11 4.54
CA ARG A 45 9.32 -5.28 3.68
C ARG A 45 9.55 -6.60 4.43
N PRO A 46 10.46 -6.71 5.40
CA PRO A 46 10.70 -7.98 6.11
C PRO A 46 9.48 -8.47 6.92
N ILE A 47 8.71 -7.54 7.45
CA ILE A 47 7.52 -7.84 8.27
C ILE A 47 6.40 -8.31 7.35
N LEU A 48 6.16 -7.55 6.28
CA LEU A 48 5.10 -7.84 5.32
C LEU A 48 5.37 -9.14 4.56
N HIS A 49 6.61 -9.40 4.15
CA HIS A 49 7.03 -10.64 3.50
C HIS A 49 6.63 -11.86 4.34
N ARG A 50 7.06 -11.90 5.61
CA ARG A 50 6.70 -13.01 6.52
C ARG A 50 5.20 -13.16 6.71
N TYR A 51 4.47 -12.06 6.80
CA TYR A 51 3.01 -12.09 6.93
C TYR A 51 2.34 -12.69 5.69
N ILE A 52 2.74 -12.24 4.50
CA ILE A 52 2.18 -12.71 3.22
C ILE A 52 2.49 -14.19 3.01
N ASP A 53 3.73 -14.62 3.25
CA ASP A 53 4.14 -16.02 3.10
C ASP A 53 3.33 -16.94 4.01
N ARG A 54 3.19 -16.55 5.27
CA ARG A 54 2.37 -17.30 6.21
C ARG A 54 0.91 -17.37 5.76
N LEU A 55 0.33 -16.24 5.35
CA LEU A 55 -1.06 -16.17 4.90
C LEU A 55 -1.28 -17.04 3.65
N GLN A 56 -0.37 -16.97 2.69
CA GLN A 56 -0.45 -17.80 1.48
C GLN A 56 -0.36 -19.29 1.81
N SER A 57 0.55 -19.68 2.71
CA SER A 57 0.68 -21.06 3.15
C SER A 57 -0.61 -21.56 3.82
N GLU A 58 -1.12 -20.81 4.80
CA GLU A 58 -2.35 -21.18 5.53
C GLU A 58 -3.59 -21.27 4.61
N LEU A 59 -3.67 -20.39 3.59
CA LEU A 59 -4.75 -20.42 2.60
C LEU A 59 -4.59 -21.61 1.64
N SER A 60 -3.37 -21.89 1.21
CA SER A 60 -3.06 -23.05 0.36
C SER A 60 -3.43 -24.36 1.03
N ASP A 61 -3.09 -24.50 2.32
CA ASP A 61 -3.43 -25.69 3.13
C ASP A 61 -4.96 -25.90 3.25
N LYS A 62 -5.71 -24.79 3.15
CA LYS A 62 -7.20 -24.83 3.12
C LYS A 62 -7.78 -24.97 1.72
N GLY A 63 -6.95 -25.22 0.70
CA GLY A 63 -7.38 -25.45 -0.68
C GLY A 63 -7.60 -24.17 -1.51
N PHE A 64 -7.17 -22.99 -1.03
CA PHE A 64 -7.23 -21.76 -1.81
C PHE A 64 -6.08 -21.74 -2.84
N ALA A 65 -6.43 -21.91 -4.12
CA ALA A 65 -5.47 -22.02 -5.22
C ALA A 65 -5.35 -20.73 -6.07
N ARG A 66 -6.03 -19.66 -5.67
CA ARG A 66 -6.02 -18.40 -6.43
C ARG A 66 -4.89 -17.47 -5.93
N ASP A 67 -4.55 -16.50 -6.78
CA ASP A 67 -3.63 -15.43 -6.37
C ASP A 67 -4.25 -14.58 -5.25
N LEU A 68 -3.48 -14.33 -4.20
CA LEU A 68 -3.89 -13.47 -3.10
C LEU A 68 -3.71 -12.02 -3.53
N LEU A 69 -4.77 -11.23 -3.42
CA LEU A 69 -4.75 -9.80 -3.70
C LEU A 69 -4.64 -9.03 -2.38
N VAL A 70 -3.76 -8.04 -2.37
CA VAL A 70 -3.53 -7.15 -1.24
C VAL A 70 -3.90 -5.74 -1.65
N MET A 71 -4.59 -5.03 -0.76
CA MET A 71 -4.97 -3.64 -1.02
C MET A 71 -3.82 -2.70 -0.72
N ASN A 72 -3.64 -1.71 -1.59
CA ASN A 72 -2.73 -0.59 -1.40
C ASN A 72 -3.40 0.58 -0.67
N GLY A 73 -2.59 1.50 -0.15
CA GLY A 73 -3.08 2.71 0.50
C GLY A 73 -3.88 3.66 -0.41
N ASN A 74 -3.78 3.53 -1.73
CA ASN A 74 -4.59 4.28 -2.70
C ASN A 74 -5.92 3.60 -3.06
N GLY A 75 -6.28 2.50 -2.40
CA GLY A 75 -7.50 1.74 -2.68
C GLY A 75 -7.41 0.75 -3.85
N GLY A 76 -6.28 0.68 -4.55
CA GLY A 76 -6.02 -0.32 -5.58
C GLY A 76 -5.64 -1.68 -4.99
N MET A 77 -5.77 -2.74 -5.77
CA MET A 77 -5.35 -4.09 -5.39
C MET A 77 -4.21 -4.58 -6.26
N VAL A 78 -3.25 -5.26 -5.65
CA VAL A 78 -2.11 -5.88 -6.32
C VAL A 78 -1.95 -7.33 -5.88
N SER A 79 -1.32 -8.15 -6.73
CA SER A 79 -0.92 -9.50 -6.35
C SER A 79 0.02 -9.47 -5.15
N ALA A 80 -0.18 -10.37 -4.20
CA ALA A 80 0.71 -10.54 -3.05
C ALA A 80 2.18 -10.77 -3.44
N ARG A 81 2.42 -11.33 -4.63
CA ARG A 81 3.77 -11.53 -5.18
C ARG A 81 4.51 -10.22 -5.49
N LEU A 82 3.76 -9.15 -5.81
CA LEU A 82 4.33 -7.83 -6.11
C LEU A 82 4.51 -6.98 -4.84
N VAL A 83 3.72 -7.25 -3.81
CA VAL A 83 3.72 -6.51 -2.54
C VAL A 83 5.10 -6.57 -1.87
N ASP A 84 5.82 -7.69 -2.00
CA ASP A 84 7.16 -7.81 -1.43
C ASP A 84 8.12 -6.72 -1.92
N LYS A 85 8.05 -6.36 -3.21
CA LYS A 85 8.92 -5.31 -3.78
C LYS A 85 8.46 -3.90 -3.43
N GLU A 86 7.15 -3.69 -3.31
CA GLU A 86 6.49 -2.40 -3.18
C GLU A 86 5.73 -2.28 -1.84
N SER A 87 6.33 -2.79 -0.76
CA SER A 87 5.71 -2.89 0.56
C SER A 87 5.22 -1.54 1.12
N ALA A 88 5.92 -0.44 0.80
CA ALA A 88 5.51 0.91 1.20
C ALA A 88 4.10 1.27 0.69
N LYS A 89 3.66 0.74 -0.45
CA LYS A 89 2.32 1.00 -1.00
C LYS A 89 1.18 0.42 -0.15
N THR A 90 1.47 -0.49 0.79
CA THR A 90 0.46 -1.05 1.70
C THR A 90 0.22 -0.19 2.94
N VAL A 91 1.06 0.81 3.17
CA VAL A 91 0.85 1.77 4.26
C VAL A 91 -0.49 2.48 4.05
N MET A 92 -1.29 2.63 5.12
CA MET A 92 -2.65 3.18 5.08
C MET A 92 -3.68 2.33 4.29
N SER A 93 -3.37 1.08 3.94
CA SER A 93 -4.32 0.22 3.21
C SER A 93 -5.57 -0.16 4.03
N GLY A 94 -5.49 -0.17 5.34
CA GLY A 94 -6.64 -0.41 6.23
C GLY A 94 -7.73 0.66 6.06
N PRO A 95 -7.44 1.95 6.34
CA PRO A 95 -8.36 3.05 6.08
C PRO A 95 -8.88 3.08 4.64
N ALA A 96 -8.00 2.93 3.65
CA ALA A 96 -8.39 2.89 2.24
C ALA A 96 -9.39 1.76 1.94
N SER A 97 -9.19 0.58 2.53
CA SER A 97 -10.11 -0.56 2.40
C SER A 97 -11.49 -0.25 2.95
N GLY A 98 -11.55 0.42 4.11
CA GLY A 98 -12.80 0.84 4.74
C GLY A 98 -13.60 1.77 3.85
N VAL A 99 -12.95 2.78 3.27
CA VAL A 99 -13.58 3.74 2.35
C VAL A 99 -14.09 3.04 1.09
N MET A 100 -13.28 2.17 0.48
CA MET A 100 -13.67 1.42 -0.72
C MET A 100 -14.85 0.47 -0.45
N ALA A 101 -14.86 -0.18 0.72
CA ALA A 101 -15.98 -1.04 1.13
C ALA A 101 -17.27 -0.24 1.33
N ALA A 102 -17.18 0.92 1.99
CA ALA A 102 -18.31 1.83 2.18
C ALA A 102 -18.86 2.36 0.86
N ALA A 103 -17.99 2.79 -0.07
CA ALA A 103 -18.38 3.24 -1.40
C ALA A 103 -19.10 2.13 -2.19
N ASN A 104 -18.61 0.89 -2.13
CA ASN A 104 -19.26 -0.25 -2.78
C ASN A 104 -20.63 -0.58 -2.16
N ALA A 105 -20.74 -0.54 -0.82
CA ALA A 105 -22.00 -0.75 -0.13
C ALA A 105 -23.03 0.33 -0.48
N ALA A 106 -22.63 1.59 -0.50
CA ALA A 106 -23.46 2.74 -0.88
C ALA A 106 -23.97 2.63 -2.32
N LYS A 107 -23.08 2.30 -3.27
CA LYS A 107 -23.46 2.07 -4.67
C LYS A 107 -24.53 0.98 -4.81
N ARG A 108 -24.40 -0.11 -4.05
CA ARG A 108 -25.42 -1.19 -4.05
C ARG A 108 -26.74 -0.76 -3.43
N ALA A 109 -26.72 0.24 -2.54
CA ALA A 109 -27.91 0.85 -1.93
C ALA A 109 -28.48 2.02 -2.75
N GLY A 110 -27.89 2.40 -3.88
CA GLY A 110 -28.30 3.54 -4.69
C GLY A 110 -27.95 4.89 -4.08
N ILE A 111 -26.90 4.95 -3.26
CA ILE A 111 -26.40 6.17 -2.62
C ILE A 111 -25.11 6.60 -3.31
N ASP A 112 -25.12 7.76 -3.96
CA ASP A 112 -23.98 8.26 -4.74
C ASP A 112 -23.00 9.11 -3.92
N ASN A 113 -23.49 9.73 -2.83
CA ASN A 113 -22.71 10.64 -2.00
C ASN A 113 -22.74 10.18 -0.55
N LEU A 114 -21.58 10.03 0.07
CA LEU A 114 -21.45 9.63 1.47
C LEU A 114 -20.18 10.20 2.11
N ILE A 115 -20.21 10.29 3.42
CA ILE A 115 -19.04 10.50 4.25
C ILE A 115 -18.78 9.20 4.99
N THR A 116 -17.57 8.68 4.89
CA THR A 116 -17.13 7.56 5.72
C THR A 116 -16.50 8.10 7.01
N TYR A 117 -16.73 7.38 8.09
CA TYR A 117 -16.21 7.73 9.40
C TYR A 117 -15.78 6.45 10.11
N ASP A 118 -14.48 6.26 10.25
CA ASP A 118 -13.89 5.11 10.94
C ASP A 118 -13.16 5.59 12.19
N MET A 119 -13.71 5.29 13.35
CA MET A 119 -13.14 5.68 14.65
C MET A 119 -12.54 4.44 15.33
N GLY A 120 -11.20 4.40 15.35
CA GLY A 120 -10.43 3.44 16.13
C GLY A 120 -10.17 3.90 17.57
N GLY A 121 -9.32 3.17 18.27
CA GLY A 121 -8.91 3.53 19.64
C GLY A 121 -7.93 4.69 19.71
N THR A 122 -7.22 5.02 18.64
CA THR A 122 -6.14 6.03 18.60
C THR A 122 -6.28 7.04 17.47
N SER A 123 -7.04 6.73 16.42
CA SER A 123 -7.21 7.58 15.24
C SER A 123 -8.65 7.58 14.78
N THR A 124 -9.00 8.59 14.00
CA THR A 124 -10.28 8.70 13.30
C THR A 124 -9.99 9.04 11.85
N ASP A 125 -10.47 8.18 10.95
CA ASP A 125 -10.31 8.36 9.52
C ASP A 125 -11.66 8.79 8.91
N VAL A 126 -11.65 9.90 8.17
CA VAL A 126 -12.83 10.47 7.51
C VAL A 126 -12.54 10.62 6.03
N ALA A 127 -13.46 10.21 5.17
CA ALA A 127 -13.32 10.43 3.74
C ALA A 127 -14.68 10.83 3.12
N LEU A 128 -14.60 11.67 2.10
CA LEU A 128 -15.76 12.07 1.28
C LEU A 128 -15.77 11.24 -0.01
N VAL A 129 -16.92 10.63 -0.29
CA VAL A 129 -17.19 9.98 -1.57
C VAL A 129 -18.33 10.75 -2.23
N LYS A 130 -18.10 11.26 -3.43
CA LYS A 130 -19.07 12.00 -4.22
C LYS A 130 -19.15 11.41 -5.63
N ASP A 131 -20.36 11.14 -6.12
CA ASP A 131 -20.59 10.52 -7.43
C ASP A 131 -19.81 9.21 -7.60
N CYS A 132 -19.73 8.41 -6.53
CA CYS A 132 -18.91 7.18 -6.43
C CYS A 132 -17.39 7.40 -6.61
N LEU A 133 -16.90 8.64 -6.60
CA LEU A 133 -15.47 8.98 -6.63
C LEU A 133 -14.98 9.37 -5.24
N LEU A 134 -13.82 8.85 -4.88
CA LEU A 134 -13.14 9.22 -3.64
C LEU A 134 -12.48 10.60 -3.83
N TYR A 135 -12.89 11.56 -3.02
CA TYR A 135 -12.22 12.86 -2.93
C TYR A 135 -11.26 12.84 -1.76
N THR A 136 -9.97 12.83 -2.07
CA THR A 136 -8.92 13.18 -1.12
C THR A 136 -8.60 14.66 -1.35
N SER A 137 -9.36 15.56 -0.74
CA SER A 137 -8.92 16.95 -0.70
C SER A 137 -7.86 17.07 0.39
N ASP A 138 -6.68 17.47 0.02
CA ASP A 138 -5.78 18.13 0.95
C ASP A 138 -6.45 19.45 1.32
N ALA A 139 -7.03 19.54 2.51
CA ALA A 139 -7.75 20.74 2.98
C ALA A 139 -6.81 21.96 3.14
N ALA A 140 -5.55 21.84 2.77
CA ALA A 140 -4.55 22.87 2.81
C ALA A 140 -4.44 23.71 1.50
N ASP A 141 -5.01 23.24 0.39
CA ASP A 141 -4.86 23.91 -0.92
C ASP A 141 -6.03 24.83 -1.30
N GLU A 142 -7.06 24.99 -0.47
CA GLU A 142 -8.22 25.86 -0.72
C GLU A 142 -8.33 27.05 0.26
N ALA A 143 -7.19 27.52 0.83
CA ALA A 143 -7.17 28.69 1.68
C ALA A 143 -6.46 29.89 1.04
#